data_b50758806ce9afe9f0362812652d16d6
#
_entry.id   b50758806ce9afe9f0362812652d16d6
#
_cell.length_a   1.000
_cell.length_b   1.000
_cell.length_c   1.000
_cell.angle_alpha   90.00
_cell.angle_beta   90.00
_cell.angle_gamma   90.00
#
_symmetry.space_group_name_H-M   'P 1'
#
loop_
_entity.id
_entity.type
_entity.pdbx_description
1 polymer ?
#
loop_
_entity_poly.entity_id
_entity_poly.type
_entity_poly.pdbx_seq_one_letter_code
_entity_poly.pdbx_strand_id
1 'polypeptide(L)'
;MTMSKKFITISVLLVFCTLATFCLAVFPNPIAPTKPTIEETEADTTYTQNVQIQQKLRDLGYYYGAIDGTLNWETVQALKNFQYDYGVSATGVVDTQTARLLGVDLNDQANNDLYLLAKCVYAEARGEPYVGQVAVAAVILNRVDHPDFPNTIYGVVYQPWAFTAVYDGQIGYEPNETAYQAAQDALNGWDPTYGSIFYYNPATATSQWIFSREVVVTIGKHVFAI
;
A
#
# COMPACT_ATOMS: atom_id res chain seq x y z
N MET A 1 -77.96 53.22 -5.96
CA MET A 1 -79.04 52.80 -5.11
C MET A 1 -78.53 51.67 -4.23
N THR A 2 -78.63 51.97 -2.90
CA THR A 2 -78.51 51.10 -1.71
C THR A 2 -77.19 50.44 -1.46
N MET A 3 -76.42 51.08 -0.54
CA MET A 3 -76.31 50.96 0.93
C MET A 3 -75.96 49.55 1.43
N SER A 4 -74.80 49.54 2.05
CA SER A 4 -74.58 49.34 3.48
C SER A 4 -74.51 47.87 3.91
N LYS A 5 -73.48 47.47 4.58
CA LYS A 5 -73.32 47.54 6.01
C LYS A 5 -71.93 46.98 6.40
N LYS A 6 -71.25 47.75 7.23
CA LYS A 6 -70.11 47.34 8.06
C LYS A 6 -70.56 46.27 9.08
N PHE A 7 -69.78 45.24 9.26
CA PHE A 7 -69.74 44.56 10.57
C PHE A 7 -68.29 44.43 11.01
N ILE A 8 -67.99 45.17 12.02
CA ILE A 8 -66.87 45.06 12.88
C ILE A 8 -67.13 43.82 13.76
N THR A 9 -66.29 42.87 13.71
CA THR A 9 -66.27 41.83 14.73
C THR A 9 -64.89 41.78 15.36
N ILE A 10 -64.83 42.26 16.56
CA ILE A 10 -63.72 42.10 17.50
C ILE A 10 -63.67 40.62 17.85
N SER A 11 -62.57 39.99 17.60
CA SER A 11 -62.36 38.64 18.11
C SER A 11 -60.98 38.55 18.72
N VAL A 12 -61.03 38.69 20.03
CA VAL A 12 -60.28 38.04 21.08
C VAL A 12 -58.95 37.38 20.66
N LEU A 13 -57.92 38.06 21.09
CA LEU A 13 -56.53 37.61 21.13
C LEU A 13 -56.41 36.45 22.11
N LEU A 14 -56.43 35.23 21.63
CA LEU A 14 -56.01 34.05 22.39
C LEU A 14 -54.54 33.82 22.12
N VAL A 15 -53.71 34.28 23.06
CA VAL A 15 -52.31 33.93 23.17
C VAL A 15 -52.21 32.46 23.57
N PHE A 16 -52.11 31.59 22.59
CA PHE A 16 -51.61 30.26 22.84
C PHE A 16 -50.08 30.28 22.82
N CYS A 17 -49.54 30.39 24.01
CA CYS A 17 -48.11 30.11 24.26
C CYS A 17 -47.90 28.59 24.11
N THR A 18 -47.71 28.15 22.87
CA THR A 18 -47.18 26.81 22.65
C THR A 18 -45.70 26.85 22.90
N LEU A 19 -45.28 26.30 24.04
CA LEU A 19 -43.92 25.86 24.25
C LEU A 19 -43.57 24.88 23.15
N ALA A 20 -42.95 25.40 22.08
CA ALA A 20 -42.20 24.55 21.15
C ALA A 20 -40.97 24.07 21.95
N THR A 21 -41.07 22.91 22.55
CA THR A 21 -39.93 22.11 22.94
C THR A 21 -39.12 21.84 21.66
N PHE A 22 -38.12 22.68 21.47
CA PHE A 22 -37.10 22.46 20.45
C PHE A 22 -36.30 21.24 20.89
N CYS A 23 -36.80 20.08 20.50
CA CYS A 23 -36.05 18.84 20.62
C CYS A 23 -34.86 19.03 19.68
N LEU A 24 -33.74 19.52 20.23
CA LEU A 24 -32.42 19.40 19.59
C LEU A 24 -32.19 17.90 19.37
N ALA A 25 -32.57 17.39 18.21
CA ALA A 25 -32.06 16.13 17.75
C ALA A 25 -30.55 16.32 17.66
N VAL A 26 -29.85 15.92 18.69
CA VAL A 26 -28.41 15.66 18.63
C VAL A 26 -28.28 14.54 17.64
N PHE A 27 -28.09 14.90 16.37
CA PHE A 27 -27.59 13.95 15.38
C PHE A 27 -26.24 13.51 15.96
N PRO A 28 -26.05 12.21 16.29
CA PRO A 28 -24.72 11.75 16.60
C PRO A 28 -23.88 12.13 15.38
N ASN A 29 -22.80 12.89 15.61
CA ASN A 29 -21.76 13.05 14.59
C ASN A 29 -21.52 11.67 14.01
N PRO A 30 -21.46 11.51 12.67
CA PRO A 30 -20.97 10.28 12.12
C PRO A 30 -19.64 10.05 12.80
N ILE A 31 -19.59 8.99 13.61
CA ILE A 31 -18.35 8.48 14.19
C ILE A 31 -17.45 8.30 12.97
N ALA A 32 -16.44 9.17 12.87
CA ALA A 32 -15.38 8.93 11.90
C ALA A 32 -15.00 7.45 12.06
N PRO A 33 -14.89 6.69 10.98
CA PRO A 33 -14.53 5.28 11.12
C PRO A 33 -13.29 5.26 11.98
N THR A 34 -13.43 4.73 13.19
CA THR A 34 -12.30 4.47 14.06
C THR A 34 -11.43 3.51 13.27
N LYS A 35 -10.26 4.00 12.89
CA LYS A 35 -9.20 3.20 12.29
C LYS A 35 -9.16 1.88 13.10
N PRO A 36 -9.31 0.72 12.46
CA PRO A 36 -9.31 -0.51 13.22
C PRO A 36 -7.98 -0.62 13.96
N THR A 37 -8.05 -0.99 15.22
CA THR A 37 -6.92 -1.18 16.17
C THR A 37 -5.94 -2.30 15.72
N ILE A 38 -6.03 -2.73 14.47
CA ILE A 38 -5.18 -3.76 13.83
C ILE A 38 -3.76 -3.21 13.57
N GLU A 39 -3.59 -1.89 13.40
CA GLU A 39 -2.28 -1.30 13.06
C GLU A 39 -1.23 -1.41 14.17
N GLU A 40 -1.61 -1.35 15.43
CA GLU A 40 -0.64 -1.52 16.54
C GLU A 40 -0.16 -2.97 16.65
N THR A 41 -1.00 -3.95 16.31
CA THR A 41 -0.64 -5.37 16.41
C THR A 41 0.27 -5.83 15.26
N GLU A 42 0.07 -5.33 14.04
CA GLU A 42 0.88 -5.72 12.87
C GLU A 42 2.26 -5.06 12.90
N ALA A 43 2.34 -3.77 13.22
CA ALA A 43 3.62 -3.08 13.39
C ALA A 43 4.46 -3.67 14.53
N ASP A 44 3.83 -4.07 15.63
CA ASP A 44 4.48 -4.72 16.77
C ASP A 44 4.95 -6.14 16.42
N THR A 45 4.16 -6.88 15.64
CA THR A 45 4.51 -8.23 15.16
C THR A 45 5.71 -8.18 14.21
N THR A 46 5.71 -7.26 13.23
CA THR A 46 6.82 -7.08 12.30
C THR A 46 8.10 -6.67 13.01
N TYR A 47 8.03 -5.70 13.92
CA TYR A 47 9.15 -5.28 14.74
C TYR A 47 9.73 -6.46 15.54
N THR A 48 8.87 -7.23 16.17
CA THR A 48 9.25 -8.41 16.98
C THR A 48 9.94 -9.48 16.13
N GLN A 49 9.45 -9.75 14.94
CA GLN A 49 10.06 -10.73 14.03
C GLN A 49 11.42 -10.25 13.52
N ASN A 50 11.53 -8.98 13.11
CA ASN A 50 12.80 -8.42 12.68
C ASN A 50 13.84 -8.45 13.80
N VAL A 51 13.45 -8.16 15.04
CA VAL A 51 14.29 -8.33 16.22
C VAL A 51 14.75 -9.78 16.38
N GLN A 52 13.85 -10.75 16.20
CA GLN A 52 14.18 -12.18 16.27
C GLN A 52 15.17 -12.58 15.16
N ILE A 53 14.96 -12.11 13.93
CA ILE A 53 15.87 -12.34 12.81
C ILE A 53 17.26 -11.78 13.11
N GLN A 54 17.35 -10.53 13.52
CA GLN A 54 18.62 -9.87 13.89
C GLN A 54 19.31 -10.62 15.03
N GLN A 55 18.55 -11.03 16.05
CA GLN A 55 19.09 -11.80 17.18
C GLN A 55 19.64 -13.15 16.71
N LYS A 56 18.89 -13.90 15.89
CA LYS A 56 19.35 -15.19 15.35
C LYS A 56 20.60 -15.06 14.50
N LEU A 57 20.63 -14.06 13.61
CA LEU A 57 21.82 -13.78 12.82
C LEU A 57 23.03 -13.41 13.69
N ARG A 58 22.80 -12.68 14.79
CA ARG A 58 23.85 -12.35 15.76
C ARG A 58 24.33 -13.60 16.49
N ASP A 59 23.42 -14.42 16.98
CA ASP A 59 23.74 -15.66 17.72
C ASP A 59 24.56 -16.63 16.83
N LEU A 60 24.31 -16.62 15.53
CA LEU A 60 25.01 -17.40 14.51
C LEU A 60 26.29 -16.72 13.99
N GLY A 61 26.60 -15.49 14.44
CA GLY A 61 27.82 -14.78 14.07
C GLY A 61 27.81 -14.07 12.72
N TYR A 62 26.63 -13.86 12.13
CA TYR A 62 26.47 -13.14 10.86
C TYR A 62 26.18 -11.66 11.02
N TYR A 63 25.58 -11.22 12.15
CA TYR A 63 25.15 -9.85 12.37
C TYR A 63 25.82 -9.23 13.59
N TYR A 64 26.34 -8.01 13.44
CA TYR A 64 27.05 -7.28 14.51
C TYR A 64 26.48 -5.89 14.78
N GLY A 65 25.44 -5.49 14.02
CA GLY A 65 24.76 -4.21 14.16
C GLY A 65 23.82 -4.12 15.37
N ALA A 66 23.07 -3.03 15.50
CA ALA A 66 22.04 -2.88 16.52
C ALA A 66 20.85 -3.83 16.27
N ILE A 67 20.29 -4.38 17.34
CA ILE A 67 19.03 -5.13 17.28
C ILE A 67 17.90 -4.11 17.47
N ASP A 68 17.48 -3.51 16.39
CA ASP A 68 16.51 -2.39 16.36
C ASP A 68 15.24 -2.69 15.60
N GLY A 69 15.04 -3.96 15.17
CA GLY A 69 13.88 -4.37 14.40
C GLY A 69 13.86 -3.81 12.97
N THR A 70 14.94 -3.13 12.53
CA THR A 70 15.04 -2.58 11.18
C THR A 70 15.89 -3.48 10.31
N LEU A 71 15.32 -4.04 9.24
CA LEU A 71 16.08 -4.81 8.25
C LEU A 71 16.87 -3.85 7.35
N ASN A 72 17.85 -3.17 7.95
CA ASN A 72 18.74 -2.26 7.27
C ASN A 72 19.76 -3.00 6.39
N TRP A 73 20.63 -2.25 5.70
CA TRP A 73 21.65 -2.82 4.80
C TRP A 73 22.54 -3.84 5.50
N GLU A 74 22.95 -3.60 6.75
CA GLU A 74 23.81 -4.53 7.51
C GLU A 74 23.10 -5.85 7.78
N THR A 75 21.81 -5.80 8.15
CA THR A 75 20.98 -7.00 8.35
C THR A 75 20.84 -7.78 7.05
N VAL A 76 20.60 -7.09 5.93
CA VAL A 76 20.48 -7.70 4.60
C VAL A 76 21.80 -8.39 4.18
N GLN A 77 22.95 -7.77 4.42
CA GLN A 77 24.24 -8.42 4.15
C GLN A 77 24.47 -9.64 5.04
N ALA A 78 24.11 -9.58 6.32
CA ALA A 78 24.16 -10.70 7.23
C ALA A 78 23.28 -11.87 6.74
N LEU A 79 22.07 -11.57 6.27
CA LEU A 79 21.18 -12.56 5.65
C LEU A 79 21.81 -13.20 4.41
N LYS A 80 22.37 -12.41 3.51
CA LYS A 80 23.02 -12.92 2.30
C LYS A 80 24.18 -13.86 2.63
N ASN A 81 25.01 -13.50 3.59
CA ASN A 81 26.13 -14.34 4.04
C ASN A 81 25.61 -15.65 4.65
N PHE A 82 24.61 -15.55 5.53
CA PHE A 82 23.96 -16.72 6.10
C PHE A 82 23.36 -17.63 5.01
N GLN A 83 22.60 -17.07 4.08
CA GLN A 83 21.99 -17.82 2.97
C GLN A 83 23.04 -18.53 2.11
N TYR A 84 24.11 -17.83 1.80
CA TYR A 84 25.23 -18.40 1.04
C TYR A 84 25.86 -19.61 1.75
N ASP A 85 26.18 -19.46 3.03
CA ASP A 85 26.83 -20.51 3.82
C ASP A 85 25.92 -21.74 4.05
N TYR A 86 24.60 -21.51 4.09
CA TYR A 86 23.61 -22.59 4.20
C TYR A 86 23.14 -23.13 2.83
N GLY A 87 23.76 -22.71 1.73
CA GLY A 87 23.52 -23.24 0.39
C GLY A 87 22.15 -22.92 -0.19
N VAL A 88 21.53 -21.82 0.25
CA VAL A 88 20.27 -21.30 -0.32
C VAL A 88 20.53 -20.03 -1.11
N SER A 89 19.54 -19.56 -1.89
CA SER A 89 19.69 -18.34 -2.69
C SER A 89 19.98 -17.12 -1.80
N ALA A 90 21.14 -16.48 -2.02
CA ALA A 90 21.61 -15.34 -1.21
C ALA A 90 20.90 -14.03 -1.61
N THR A 91 19.58 -13.98 -1.41
CA THR A 91 18.72 -12.85 -1.78
C THR A 91 18.77 -11.71 -0.76
N GLY A 92 19.10 -12.01 0.51
CA GLY A 92 18.96 -11.09 1.63
C GLY A 92 17.51 -10.96 2.13
N VAL A 93 16.60 -11.75 1.58
CA VAL A 93 15.19 -11.83 2.00
C VAL A 93 14.98 -13.05 2.88
N VAL A 94 14.19 -12.91 3.95
CA VAL A 94 13.84 -14.02 4.81
C VAL A 94 12.62 -14.74 4.21
N ASP A 95 12.86 -15.61 3.25
CA ASP A 95 11.85 -16.50 2.72
C ASP A 95 11.57 -17.68 3.68
N THR A 96 10.59 -18.51 3.37
CA THR A 96 10.19 -19.67 4.19
C THR A 96 11.37 -20.62 4.46
N GLN A 97 12.30 -20.76 3.51
CA GLN A 97 13.47 -21.63 3.67
C GLN A 97 14.49 -21.00 4.60
N THR A 98 14.78 -19.73 4.41
CA THR A 98 15.67 -18.92 5.27
C THR A 98 15.16 -18.88 6.69
N ALA A 99 13.86 -18.62 6.88
CA ALA A 99 13.22 -18.60 8.19
C ALA A 99 13.35 -19.91 8.93
N ARG A 100 13.10 -21.01 8.22
CA ARG A 100 13.25 -22.36 8.80
C ARG A 100 14.68 -22.63 9.25
N LEU A 101 15.67 -22.22 8.46
CA LEU A 101 17.08 -22.36 8.79
C LEU A 101 17.50 -21.48 9.98
N LEU A 102 16.92 -20.28 10.08
CA LEU A 102 17.12 -19.37 11.23
C LEU A 102 16.36 -19.85 12.48
N GLY A 103 15.39 -20.75 12.34
CA GLY A 103 14.49 -21.13 13.44
C GLY A 103 13.54 -19.99 13.85
N VAL A 104 13.13 -19.18 12.91
CA VAL A 104 12.15 -18.09 13.08
C VAL A 104 10.84 -18.51 12.45
N ASP A 105 9.72 -18.29 13.15
CA ASP A 105 8.40 -18.56 12.61
C ASP A 105 7.95 -17.35 11.76
N LEU A 106 7.91 -17.54 10.46
CA LEU A 106 7.38 -16.53 9.56
C LEU A 106 5.86 -16.73 9.42
N ASN A 107 5.14 -16.08 10.28
CA ASN A 107 3.71 -15.87 10.02
C ASN A 107 3.51 -14.68 9.03
N ASP A 108 4.48 -14.43 8.12
CA ASP A 108 4.51 -13.16 7.41
C ASP A 108 4.86 -13.26 5.92
N GLN A 109 3.90 -13.73 5.17
CA GLN A 109 3.82 -13.45 3.73
C GLN A 109 3.76 -11.92 3.49
N ALA A 110 3.09 -11.17 4.37
CA ALA A 110 2.89 -9.74 4.26
C ALA A 110 4.21 -8.92 4.23
N ASN A 111 5.19 -9.26 5.06
CA ASN A 111 6.48 -8.54 5.06
C ASN A 111 7.35 -8.85 3.84
N ASN A 112 7.32 -10.09 3.37
CA ASN A 112 7.99 -10.45 2.13
C ASN A 112 7.36 -9.74 0.93
N ASP A 113 6.04 -9.62 0.94
CA ASP A 113 5.27 -8.96 -0.11
C ASP A 113 5.52 -7.45 -0.11
N LEU A 114 5.53 -6.81 1.06
CA LEU A 114 5.88 -5.39 1.20
C LEU A 114 7.30 -5.11 0.70
N TYR A 115 8.28 -5.91 1.12
CA TYR A 115 9.66 -5.71 0.70
C TYR A 115 9.84 -5.89 -0.80
N LEU A 116 9.27 -6.95 -1.39
CA LEU A 116 9.35 -7.19 -2.81
C LEU A 116 8.65 -6.09 -3.61
N LEU A 117 7.48 -5.65 -3.15
CA LEU A 117 6.74 -4.55 -3.76
C LEU A 117 7.56 -3.25 -3.71
N ALA A 118 8.17 -2.92 -2.57
CA ALA A 118 9.04 -1.75 -2.41
C ALA A 118 10.28 -1.81 -3.33
N LYS A 119 10.90 -2.99 -3.50
CA LYS A 119 12.01 -3.19 -4.44
C LYS A 119 11.58 -2.91 -5.87
N CYS A 120 10.43 -3.42 -6.28
CA CYS A 120 9.89 -3.18 -7.61
C CYS A 120 9.58 -1.69 -7.84
N VAL A 121 8.92 -1.05 -6.89
CA VAL A 121 8.65 0.40 -6.90
C VAL A 121 9.94 1.21 -7.02
N TYR A 122 10.95 0.89 -6.23
CA TYR A 122 12.24 1.60 -6.28
C TYR A 122 12.91 1.43 -7.63
N ALA A 123 12.93 0.23 -8.16
CA ALA A 123 13.57 -0.07 -9.44
C ALA A 123 12.86 0.63 -10.62
N GLU A 124 11.53 0.61 -10.64
CA GLU A 124 10.73 1.11 -11.76
C GLU A 124 10.35 2.61 -11.64
N ALA A 125 10.26 3.13 -10.43
CA ALA A 125 9.63 4.44 -10.18
C ALA A 125 10.40 5.39 -9.26
N ARG A 126 11.66 5.11 -8.85
CA ARG A 126 12.44 5.99 -7.95
C ARG A 126 12.62 7.43 -8.44
N GLY A 127 12.45 7.68 -9.75
CA GLY A 127 12.53 9.01 -10.35
C GLY A 127 11.17 9.69 -10.57
N GLU A 128 10.09 9.05 -10.13
CA GLU A 128 8.73 9.55 -10.25
C GLU A 128 8.31 10.34 -8.97
N PRO A 129 7.31 11.23 -9.08
CA PRO A 129 6.66 11.79 -7.91
C PRO A 129 6.12 10.69 -6.98
N TYR A 130 5.96 10.97 -5.69
CA TYR A 130 5.49 9.99 -4.72
C TYR A 130 4.22 9.24 -5.16
N VAL A 131 3.21 9.99 -5.64
CA VAL A 131 1.98 9.40 -6.19
C VAL A 131 2.26 8.46 -7.36
N GLY A 132 3.27 8.73 -8.17
CA GLY A 132 3.70 7.84 -9.26
C GLY A 132 4.34 6.55 -8.75
N GLN A 133 5.04 6.60 -7.63
CA GLN A 133 5.59 5.42 -6.97
C GLN A 133 4.46 4.55 -6.38
N VAL A 134 3.47 5.16 -5.72
CA VAL A 134 2.25 4.46 -5.26
C VAL A 134 1.50 3.85 -6.43
N ALA A 135 1.39 4.57 -7.56
CA ALA A 135 0.71 4.10 -8.75
C ALA A 135 1.34 2.82 -9.34
N VAL A 136 2.67 2.73 -9.36
CA VAL A 136 3.36 1.50 -9.82
C VAL A 136 3.09 0.34 -8.88
N ALA A 137 3.09 0.56 -7.55
CA ALA A 137 2.71 -0.45 -6.57
C ALA A 137 1.26 -0.91 -6.78
N ALA A 138 0.33 0.03 -6.95
CA ALA A 138 -1.08 -0.27 -7.17
C ALA A 138 -1.32 -1.12 -8.42
N VAL A 139 -0.61 -0.85 -9.53
CA VAL A 139 -0.71 -1.71 -10.73
C VAL A 139 -0.29 -3.15 -10.45
N ILE A 140 0.73 -3.38 -9.62
CA ILE A 140 1.14 -4.73 -9.25
C ILE A 140 0.01 -5.41 -8.46
N LEU A 141 -0.59 -4.72 -7.50
CA LEU A 141 -1.70 -5.25 -6.69
C LEU A 141 -2.95 -5.49 -7.54
N ASN A 142 -3.30 -4.57 -8.45
CA ASN A 142 -4.41 -4.74 -9.38
C ASN A 142 -4.21 -5.98 -10.27
N ARG A 143 -2.98 -6.28 -10.68
CA ARG A 143 -2.67 -7.51 -11.41
C ARG A 143 -2.87 -8.75 -10.53
N VAL A 144 -2.48 -8.71 -9.25
CA VAL A 144 -2.69 -9.84 -8.32
C VAL A 144 -4.18 -10.18 -8.21
N ASP A 145 -5.04 -9.18 -8.24
CA ASP A 145 -6.50 -9.33 -8.15
C ASP A 145 -7.17 -9.65 -9.51
N HIS A 146 -6.43 -9.49 -10.62
CA HIS A 146 -6.98 -9.67 -11.96
C HIS A 146 -6.80 -11.12 -12.44
N PRO A 147 -7.85 -11.77 -13.02
CA PRO A 147 -7.81 -13.20 -13.38
C PRO A 147 -6.79 -13.59 -14.45
N ASP A 148 -6.31 -12.65 -15.25
CA ASP A 148 -5.33 -12.90 -16.33
C ASP A 148 -3.88 -12.86 -15.84
N PHE A 149 -3.65 -12.59 -14.55
CA PHE A 149 -2.31 -12.47 -13.96
C PHE A 149 -2.10 -13.48 -12.82
N PRO A 150 -0.86 -13.71 -12.40
CA PRO A 150 -0.57 -14.48 -11.20
C PRO A 150 -1.22 -13.84 -9.96
N ASN A 151 -1.71 -14.67 -9.05
CA ASN A 151 -2.43 -14.26 -7.83
C ASN A 151 -1.51 -13.98 -6.63
N THR A 152 -0.25 -13.66 -6.87
CA THR A 152 0.73 -13.28 -5.83
C THR A 152 1.63 -12.16 -6.34
N ILE A 153 2.10 -11.29 -5.45
CA ILE A 153 3.04 -10.21 -5.79
C ILE A 153 4.30 -10.80 -6.42
N TYR A 154 4.85 -11.88 -5.86
CA TYR A 154 6.00 -12.58 -6.43
C TYR A 154 5.73 -13.05 -7.87
N GLY A 155 4.59 -13.69 -8.09
CA GLY A 155 4.21 -14.18 -9.43
C GLY A 155 4.07 -13.06 -10.45
N VAL A 156 3.48 -11.93 -10.07
CA VAL A 156 3.33 -10.75 -10.94
C VAL A 156 4.69 -10.11 -11.24
N VAL A 157 5.53 -9.89 -10.21
CA VAL A 157 6.83 -9.23 -10.38
C VAL A 157 7.77 -10.07 -11.24
N TYR A 158 7.82 -11.37 -11.03
CA TYR A 158 8.71 -12.28 -11.78
C TYR A 158 8.06 -12.91 -13.02
N GLN A 159 6.85 -12.47 -13.40
CA GLN A 159 6.26 -12.89 -14.67
C GLN A 159 7.19 -12.50 -15.83
N PRO A 160 7.45 -13.39 -16.81
CA PRO A 160 8.33 -13.09 -17.93
C PRO A 160 7.96 -11.77 -18.62
N TRP A 161 8.92 -10.87 -18.71
CA TRP A 161 8.83 -9.56 -19.39
C TRP A 161 7.87 -8.54 -18.74
N ALA A 162 7.39 -8.79 -17.52
CA ALA A 162 6.47 -7.88 -16.82
C ALA A 162 7.16 -6.59 -16.38
N PHE A 163 8.39 -6.69 -15.86
CA PHE A 163 9.16 -5.56 -15.35
C PHE A 163 10.62 -5.62 -15.84
N THR A 164 11.09 -4.49 -16.37
CA THR A 164 12.46 -4.37 -16.88
C THR A 164 13.49 -4.58 -15.77
N ALA A 165 13.18 -4.10 -14.57
CA ALA A 165 14.04 -4.16 -13.40
C ALA A 165 14.46 -5.58 -12.99
N VAL A 166 13.67 -6.60 -13.34
CA VAL A 166 14.01 -8.00 -13.09
C VAL A 166 15.14 -8.46 -13.99
N TYR A 167 15.15 -8.02 -15.24
CA TYR A 167 16.12 -8.47 -16.26
C TYR A 167 17.41 -7.68 -16.24
N ASP A 168 17.37 -6.39 -15.94
CA ASP A 168 18.56 -5.54 -15.89
C ASP A 168 19.23 -5.52 -14.49
N GLY A 169 18.68 -6.29 -13.55
CA GLY A 169 19.22 -6.47 -12.20
C GLY A 169 18.88 -5.35 -11.21
N GLN A 170 18.13 -4.33 -11.61
CA GLN A 170 17.75 -3.24 -10.73
C GLN A 170 16.85 -3.69 -9.56
N ILE A 171 16.11 -4.79 -9.72
CA ILE A 171 15.34 -5.41 -8.63
C ILE A 171 16.25 -5.83 -7.45
N GLY A 172 17.56 -5.97 -7.68
CA GLY A 172 18.56 -6.26 -6.65
C GLY A 172 18.91 -5.07 -5.76
N TYR A 173 18.52 -3.84 -6.10
CA TYR A 173 18.82 -2.67 -5.29
C TYR A 173 17.93 -2.62 -4.04
N GLU A 174 18.51 -2.06 -2.95
CA GLU A 174 17.75 -1.81 -1.74
C GLU A 174 16.78 -0.64 -1.93
N PRO A 175 15.49 -0.81 -1.60
CA PRO A 175 14.52 0.27 -1.67
C PRO A 175 14.82 1.32 -0.60
N ASN A 176 14.55 2.57 -0.95
CA ASN A 176 14.61 3.67 0.01
C ASN A 176 13.29 3.80 0.79
N GLU A 177 13.30 4.62 1.84
CA GLU A 177 12.13 4.93 2.69
C GLU A 177 10.88 5.30 1.87
N THR A 178 11.07 6.14 0.84
CA THR A 178 9.97 6.60 -0.01
C THR A 178 9.30 5.45 -0.77
N ALA A 179 10.09 4.50 -1.28
CA ALA A 179 9.56 3.34 -1.98
C ALA A 179 8.84 2.36 -1.03
N TYR A 180 9.35 2.20 0.19
CA TYR A 180 8.67 1.44 1.23
C TYR A 180 7.33 2.06 1.59
N GLN A 181 7.30 3.37 1.85
CA GLN A 181 6.07 4.08 2.18
C GLN A 181 5.06 4.00 1.04
N ALA A 182 5.49 4.13 -0.21
CA ALA A 182 4.63 4.02 -1.38
C ALA A 182 4.04 2.62 -1.54
N ALA A 183 4.84 1.58 -1.32
CA ALA A 183 4.37 0.19 -1.32
C ALA A 183 3.36 -0.07 -0.19
N GLN A 184 3.63 0.44 1.02
CA GLN A 184 2.73 0.32 2.16
C GLN A 184 1.40 1.02 1.91
N ASP A 185 1.42 2.24 1.37
CA ASP A 185 0.20 3.00 1.08
C ASP A 185 -0.67 2.28 0.03
N ALA A 186 -0.04 1.66 -0.98
CA ALA A 186 -0.76 0.84 -1.94
C ALA A 186 -1.36 -0.41 -1.30
N LEU A 187 -0.63 -1.13 -0.44
CA LEU A 187 -1.15 -2.27 0.33
C LEU A 187 -2.30 -1.87 1.26
N ASN A 188 -2.30 -0.64 1.77
CA ASN A 188 -3.40 -0.07 2.55
C ASN A 188 -4.60 0.36 1.68
N GLY A 189 -4.56 0.12 0.37
CA GLY A 189 -5.67 0.34 -0.56
C GLY A 189 -5.62 1.69 -1.31
N TRP A 190 -4.53 2.45 -1.25
CA TRP A 190 -4.42 3.65 -2.06
C TRP A 190 -4.04 3.30 -3.51
N ASP A 191 -5.02 3.35 -4.40
CA ASP A 191 -4.83 3.19 -5.84
C ASP A 191 -5.13 4.50 -6.61
N PRO A 192 -4.12 5.29 -6.95
CA PRO A 192 -4.29 6.49 -7.76
C PRO A 192 -4.48 6.19 -9.25
N THR A 193 -4.46 4.92 -9.67
CA THR A 193 -4.58 4.48 -11.06
C THR A 193 -5.97 4.01 -11.43
N TYR A 194 -6.90 3.97 -10.46
CA TYR A 194 -8.29 3.55 -10.64
C TYR A 194 -8.44 2.16 -11.28
N GLY A 195 -7.64 1.19 -10.82
CA GLY A 195 -7.72 -0.18 -11.28
C GLY A 195 -6.88 -0.49 -12.53
N SER A 196 -5.96 0.40 -12.93
CA SER A 196 -5.10 0.14 -14.09
C SER A 196 -4.20 -1.08 -13.86
N ILE A 197 -4.06 -1.90 -14.90
CA ILE A 197 -3.21 -3.10 -14.89
C ILE A 197 -1.99 -2.97 -15.81
N PHE A 198 -1.88 -1.85 -16.54
CA PHE A 198 -0.74 -1.52 -17.38
C PHE A 198 -0.24 -0.12 -17.06
N TYR A 199 1.06 0.08 -17.23
CA TYR A 199 1.65 1.40 -17.29
C TYR A 199 2.83 1.41 -18.28
N TYR A 200 3.15 2.59 -18.80
CA TYR A 200 4.27 2.80 -19.69
C TYR A 200 4.71 4.26 -19.69
N ASN A 201 5.95 4.50 -20.01
CA ASN A 201 6.44 5.83 -20.32
C ASN A 201 6.35 6.06 -21.84
N PRO A 202 5.50 6.99 -22.32
CA PRO A 202 5.29 7.21 -23.75
C PRO A 202 6.54 7.73 -24.47
N ALA A 203 7.53 8.28 -23.76
CA ALA A 203 8.78 8.74 -24.35
C ALA A 203 9.76 7.59 -24.67
N THR A 204 9.60 6.43 -24.01
CA THR A 204 10.53 5.29 -24.16
C THR A 204 9.87 4.01 -24.64
N ALA A 205 8.54 3.89 -24.51
CA ALA A 205 7.81 2.73 -24.96
C ALA A 205 7.85 2.59 -26.47
N THR A 206 8.04 1.35 -26.96
CA THR A 206 8.11 1.02 -28.39
C THR A 206 7.00 0.07 -28.84
N SER A 207 6.27 -0.52 -27.92
CA SER A 207 5.21 -1.49 -28.19
C SER A 207 3.95 -0.81 -28.73
N GLN A 208 3.57 -1.09 -29.97
CA GLN A 208 2.32 -0.59 -30.55
C GLN A 208 1.08 -1.10 -29.80
N TRP A 209 1.18 -2.29 -29.23
CA TRP A 209 0.12 -2.89 -28.44
C TRP A 209 -0.20 -2.07 -27.18
N ILE A 210 0.82 -1.58 -26.46
CA ILE A 210 0.58 -0.81 -25.23
C ILE A 210 -0.12 0.54 -25.53
N PHE A 211 0.17 1.14 -26.69
CA PHE A 211 -0.48 2.38 -27.12
C PHE A 211 -1.96 2.20 -27.52
N SER A 212 -2.41 0.96 -27.73
CA SER A 212 -3.80 0.65 -28.02
C SER A 212 -4.67 0.42 -26.79
N ARG A 213 -4.06 0.44 -25.59
CA ARG A 213 -4.79 0.28 -24.32
C ARG A 213 -5.58 1.53 -23.98
N GLU A 214 -6.72 1.35 -23.30
CA GLU A 214 -7.52 2.45 -22.80
C GLU A 214 -6.78 3.16 -21.68
N VAL A 215 -6.46 4.44 -21.91
CA VAL A 215 -5.74 5.28 -20.94
C VAL A 215 -6.72 5.74 -19.85
N VAL A 216 -6.34 5.48 -18.60
CA VAL A 216 -7.13 5.89 -17.43
C VAL A 216 -6.60 7.22 -16.86
N VAL A 217 -5.29 7.29 -16.61
CA VAL A 217 -4.66 8.47 -16.00
C VAL A 217 -3.19 8.58 -16.38
N THR A 218 -2.65 9.79 -16.32
CA THR A 218 -1.21 10.06 -16.44
C THR A 218 -0.70 10.63 -15.13
N ILE A 219 0.34 10.00 -14.55
CA ILE A 219 0.99 10.44 -13.31
C ILE A 219 2.48 10.46 -13.54
N GLY A 220 3.10 11.62 -13.32
CA GLY A 220 4.51 11.82 -13.62
C GLY A 220 4.82 11.58 -15.10
N LYS A 221 5.74 10.69 -15.40
CA LYS A 221 6.13 10.31 -16.76
C LYS A 221 5.38 9.08 -17.27
N HIS A 222 4.56 8.45 -16.42
CA HIS A 222 3.86 7.22 -16.75
C HIS A 222 2.40 7.46 -17.12
N VAL A 223 1.96 6.75 -18.13
CA VAL A 223 0.55 6.60 -18.53
C VAL A 223 0.06 5.27 -17.98
N PHE A 224 -1.08 5.28 -17.30
CA PHE A 224 -1.73 4.12 -16.70
C PHE A 224 -2.96 3.75 -17.53
N ALA A 225 -3.17 2.44 -17.75
CA ALA A 225 -4.14 1.93 -18.71
C ALA A 225 -4.75 0.58 -18.28
N ILE A 226 -5.86 0.23 -18.93
CA ILE A 226 -6.54 -1.07 -18.79
C ILE A 226 -6.61 -1.82 -20.11
#